data_6dae337c0a8e2e6701fd640b5cba3a67
#
_entry.id   6dae337c0a8e2e6701fd640b5cba3a67
#
_cell.length_a   1.000
_cell.length_b   1.000
_cell.length_c   1.000
_cell.angle_alpha   90.00
_cell.angle_beta   90.00
_cell.angle_gamma   90.00
#
_symmetry.space_group_name_H-M   'P 1'
#
loop_
_entity.id
_entity.type
_entity.pdbx_description
1 polymer ?
#
loop_
_entity_poly.entity_id
_entity_poly.type
_entity_poly.pdbx_seq_one_letter_code
_entity_poly.pdbx_strand_id
1 'polypeptide(L)'
;YAVQDGRAESAADAPDAPPFRKEYRALIAGGPDETLPAGGVLRDYLFKDSRRGRVFPVSRPRKGVKEAVLEYRLAASAPDGSASLADITLHTGRTHQIRVQFASRRHPLWGDGKYGSRVKGDIALQSARLRFIHPGTGKAMDFRLPVPGTWPAWGIRQENDNGTAV
;
A
#
# COMPACT_ATOMS: atom_id res chain seq x y z
N TYR A 1 -17.24 8.18 5.05
CA TYR A 1 -16.34 9.12 5.76
C TYR A 1 -15.93 8.63 7.15
N ALA A 2 -16.72 7.74 7.81
CA ALA A 2 -16.43 7.22 9.15
C ALA A 2 -15.30 6.17 9.22
N VAL A 3 -14.84 5.66 8.08
CA VAL A 3 -13.86 4.56 8.01
C VAL A 3 -12.40 5.07 7.99
N GLN A 4 -12.18 6.39 7.87
CA GLN A 4 -10.82 6.94 7.75
C GLN A 4 -10.13 7.26 9.07
N ASP A 5 -10.84 7.33 10.19
CA ASP A 5 -10.27 7.79 11.46
C ASP A 5 -9.88 6.71 12.47
N GLY A 6 -9.87 5.44 12.09
CA GLY A 6 -9.39 4.37 12.99
C GLY A 6 -10.29 4.11 14.22
N ARG A 7 -11.54 4.57 14.20
CA ARG A 7 -12.53 4.30 15.26
C ARG A 7 -13.54 3.22 14.85
N ALA A 8 -13.06 2.11 14.36
CA ALA A 8 -13.88 0.91 14.25
C ALA A 8 -13.48 -0.13 15.32
N GLU A 9 -13.25 0.32 16.54
CA GLU A 9 -12.93 -0.58 17.67
C GLU A 9 -14.15 -1.32 18.22
N SER A 10 -15.38 -0.99 17.82
CA SER A 10 -16.58 -1.62 18.39
C SER A 10 -17.15 -2.82 17.60
N ALA A 11 -16.56 -3.17 16.46
CA ALA A 11 -16.96 -4.37 15.70
C ALA A 11 -15.93 -5.50 15.78
N ALA A 12 -14.90 -5.35 16.60
CA ALA A 12 -13.77 -6.30 16.71
C ALA A 12 -14.04 -7.50 17.61
N ASP A 13 -15.18 -7.56 18.30
CA ASP A 13 -15.48 -8.60 19.30
C ASP A 13 -16.18 -9.85 18.74
N ALA A 14 -16.34 -9.98 17.42
CA ALA A 14 -16.80 -11.22 16.81
C ALA A 14 -15.58 -12.11 16.51
N PRO A 15 -15.41 -13.27 17.14
CA PRO A 15 -14.20 -14.11 17.01
C PRO A 15 -13.91 -14.59 15.58
N ASP A 16 -14.89 -14.52 14.67
CA ASP A 16 -14.75 -14.92 13.26
C ASP A 16 -14.86 -13.74 12.27
N ALA A 17 -14.85 -12.48 12.75
CA ALA A 17 -14.95 -11.33 11.87
C ALA A 17 -13.61 -11.12 11.14
N PRO A 18 -13.60 -11.01 9.79
CA PRO A 18 -12.39 -10.69 9.10
C PRO A 18 -11.92 -9.28 9.54
N PRO A 19 -10.66 -9.13 9.97
CA PRO A 19 -10.16 -7.84 10.41
C PRO A 19 -10.28 -6.84 9.26
N PHE A 20 -10.56 -5.56 9.59
CA PHE A 20 -10.53 -4.49 8.61
C PHE A 20 -9.13 -4.45 7.95
N ARG A 21 -9.07 -4.69 6.64
CA ARG A 21 -7.81 -4.83 5.93
C ARG A 21 -7.85 -4.09 4.60
N LYS A 22 -6.86 -3.27 4.37
CA LYS A 22 -6.61 -2.56 3.10
C LYS A 22 -5.34 -3.10 2.47
N GLU A 23 -5.49 -3.75 1.33
CA GLU A 23 -4.35 -4.26 0.57
C GLU A 23 -4.21 -3.46 -0.72
N TYR A 24 -2.98 -3.08 -1.04
CA TYR A 24 -2.64 -2.30 -2.21
C TYR A 24 -1.61 -3.04 -3.04
N ARG A 25 -1.53 -2.67 -4.31
CA ARG A 25 -0.44 -3.03 -5.22
C ARG A 25 0.18 -1.76 -5.77
N ALA A 26 1.49 -1.77 -5.95
CA ALA A 26 2.21 -0.66 -6.54
C ALA A 26 3.37 -1.16 -7.39
N LEU A 27 3.63 -0.49 -8.52
CA LEU A 27 4.91 -0.61 -9.21
C LEU A 27 5.87 0.42 -8.64
N ILE A 28 7.01 -0.03 -8.16
CA ILE A 28 8.07 0.79 -7.58
C ILE A 28 9.32 0.74 -8.45
N ALA A 29 10.12 1.78 -8.41
CA ALA A 29 11.41 1.81 -9.10
C ALA A 29 12.42 0.87 -8.41
N GLY A 30 13.17 0.12 -9.21
CA GLY A 30 14.23 -0.76 -8.74
C GLY A 30 13.77 -2.10 -8.15
N GLY A 31 14.75 -2.94 -7.83
CA GLY A 31 14.60 -4.22 -7.14
C GLY A 31 14.87 -4.09 -5.64
N PRO A 32 14.88 -5.23 -4.92
CA PRO A 32 15.23 -5.24 -3.51
C PRO A 32 16.70 -4.84 -3.32
N ASP A 33 16.96 -4.04 -2.28
CA ASP A 33 18.29 -3.60 -1.88
C ASP A 33 18.40 -3.45 -0.35
N GLU A 34 19.49 -2.87 0.14
CA GLU A 34 19.74 -2.66 1.57
C GLU A 34 18.71 -1.70 2.20
N THR A 35 18.16 -0.76 1.43
CA THR A 35 17.19 0.23 1.91
C THR A 35 15.75 -0.28 1.86
N LEU A 36 15.49 -1.25 0.97
CA LEU A 36 14.20 -1.89 0.77
C LEU A 36 14.39 -3.38 0.45
N PRO A 37 14.53 -4.25 1.46
CA PRO A 37 14.56 -5.70 1.28
C PRO A 37 13.34 -6.24 0.52
N ALA A 38 13.37 -7.53 0.13
CA ALA A 38 12.27 -8.16 -0.61
C ALA A 38 10.92 -8.19 0.14
N GLY A 39 10.92 -7.91 1.42
CA GLY A 39 9.72 -7.77 2.24
C GLY A 39 10.05 -7.26 3.64
N GLY A 40 9.05 -6.69 4.30
CA GLY A 40 9.21 -6.18 5.66
C GLY A 40 8.13 -5.19 6.08
N VAL A 41 8.37 -4.52 7.19
CA VAL A 41 7.49 -3.49 7.74
C VAL A 41 8.18 -2.13 7.63
N LEU A 42 7.50 -1.17 7.03
CA LEU A 42 7.95 0.23 7.00
C LEU A 42 7.22 1.00 8.09
N ARG A 43 8.01 1.62 8.97
CA ARG A 43 7.51 2.47 10.06
C ARG A 43 8.21 3.82 9.98
N ASP A 44 7.43 4.88 9.81
CA ASP A 44 7.93 6.25 9.68
C ASP A 44 7.02 7.23 10.42
N TYR A 45 7.57 8.38 10.79
CA TYR A 45 6.80 9.54 11.23
C TYR A 45 6.60 10.47 10.05
N LEU A 46 5.34 10.78 9.71
CA LEU A 46 4.99 11.60 8.56
C LEU A 46 4.41 12.95 8.99
N PHE A 47 4.92 14.01 8.38
CA PHE A 47 4.40 15.36 8.52
C PHE A 47 3.74 15.80 7.22
N LYS A 48 2.47 16.25 7.30
CA LYS A 48 1.74 16.80 6.17
C LYS A 48 1.88 18.32 6.13
N ASP A 49 2.57 18.82 5.13
CA ASP A 49 2.57 20.25 4.79
C ASP A 49 1.38 20.55 3.87
N SER A 50 0.30 21.08 4.46
CA SER A 50 -0.93 21.37 3.72
C SER A 50 -0.75 22.54 2.73
N ARG A 51 0.19 23.47 2.98
CA ARG A 51 0.48 24.60 2.08
C ARG A 51 1.15 24.12 0.80
N ARG A 52 2.08 23.17 0.92
CA ARG A 52 2.78 22.57 -0.23
C ARG A 52 2.03 21.36 -0.80
N GLY A 53 0.94 20.92 -0.17
CA GLY A 53 0.22 19.71 -0.54
C GLY A 53 1.11 18.45 -0.54
N ARG A 54 2.14 18.40 0.31
CA ARG A 54 3.17 17.35 0.32
C ARG A 54 3.35 16.77 1.71
N VAL A 55 3.76 15.51 1.76
CA VAL A 55 4.06 14.79 3.00
C VAL A 55 5.56 14.48 3.04
N PHE A 56 6.15 14.60 4.21
CA PHE A 56 7.58 14.38 4.44
C PHE A 56 7.79 13.40 5.59
N PRO A 57 8.75 12.48 5.49
CA PRO A 57 9.21 11.72 6.64
C PRO A 57 10.01 12.65 7.54
N VAL A 58 9.87 12.47 8.85
CA VAL A 58 10.59 13.22 9.87
C VAL A 58 11.16 12.26 10.92
N SER A 59 12.25 12.63 11.56
CA SER A 59 12.97 11.76 12.49
C SER A 59 12.32 11.64 13.88
N ARG A 60 11.45 12.57 14.25
CA ARG A 60 10.90 12.64 15.61
C ARG A 60 9.41 12.96 15.61
N PRO A 61 8.64 12.39 16.55
CA PRO A 61 7.25 12.78 16.77
C PRO A 61 7.19 14.23 17.30
N ARG A 62 6.24 15.00 16.80
CA ARG A 62 5.91 16.35 17.26
C ARG A 62 4.48 16.70 16.85
N LYS A 63 3.96 17.83 17.27
CA LYS A 63 2.61 18.28 16.86
C LYS A 63 2.45 18.26 15.34
N GLY A 64 1.38 17.63 14.86
CA GLY A 64 1.07 17.49 13.42
C GLY A 64 1.78 16.32 12.71
N VAL A 65 2.67 15.62 13.39
CA VAL A 65 3.31 14.39 12.88
C VAL A 65 2.48 13.17 13.28
N LYS A 66 2.33 12.22 12.36
CA LYS A 66 1.61 10.96 12.60
C LYS A 66 2.50 9.77 12.24
N GLU A 67 2.45 8.74 13.06
CA GLU A 67 3.08 7.47 12.75
C GLU A 67 2.37 6.81 11.57
N ALA A 68 3.15 6.21 10.68
CA ALA A 68 2.69 5.49 9.49
C ALA A 68 3.36 4.11 9.45
N VAL A 69 2.53 3.07 9.39
CA VAL A 69 2.98 1.68 9.38
C VAL A 69 2.32 0.94 8.23
N LEU A 70 3.12 0.29 7.42
CA LEU A 70 2.68 -0.67 6.41
C LEU A 70 3.60 -1.89 6.39
N GLU A 71 3.06 -2.99 5.93
CA GLU A 71 3.79 -4.20 5.59
C GLU A 71 3.81 -4.36 4.07
N TYR A 72 4.92 -4.86 3.52
CA TYR A 72 5.04 -5.07 2.09
C TYR A 72 5.82 -6.35 1.76
N ARG A 73 5.61 -6.83 0.54
CA ARG A 73 6.39 -7.90 -0.08
C ARG A 73 6.55 -7.59 -1.57
N LEU A 74 7.77 -7.70 -2.07
CA LEU A 74 8.02 -7.63 -3.51
C LEU A 74 7.58 -8.95 -4.14
N ALA A 75 6.51 -8.89 -4.92
CA ALA A 75 5.86 -10.07 -5.48
C ALA A 75 6.48 -10.51 -6.80
N ALA A 76 7.02 -9.56 -7.57
CA ALA A 76 7.72 -9.78 -8.82
C ALA A 76 8.68 -8.62 -9.08
N SER A 77 9.69 -8.85 -9.92
CA SER A 77 10.61 -7.80 -10.39
C SER A 77 10.75 -7.87 -11.90
N ALA A 78 11.01 -6.73 -12.52
CA ALA A 78 11.37 -6.67 -13.93
C ALA A 78 12.66 -7.45 -14.17
N PRO A 79 12.81 -8.15 -15.32
CA PRO A 79 14.01 -8.92 -15.63
C PRO A 79 15.31 -8.10 -15.60
N ASP A 80 15.23 -6.81 -15.91
CA ASP A 80 16.34 -5.87 -15.90
C ASP A 80 16.58 -5.20 -14.54
N GLY A 81 15.80 -5.55 -13.51
CA GLY A 81 15.86 -4.95 -12.18
C GLY A 81 15.38 -3.51 -12.08
N SER A 82 14.79 -2.95 -13.13
CA SER A 82 14.36 -1.53 -13.16
C SER A 82 13.15 -1.22 -12.32
N ALA A 83 12.36 -2.25 -11.98
CA ALA A 83 11.10 -2.09 -11.23
C ALA A 83 10.71 -3.36 -10.48
N SER A 84 9.83 -3.19 -9.49
CA SER A 84 9.21 -4.31 -8.78
C SER A 84 7.72 -4.06 -8.53
N LEU A 85 6.96 -5.14 -8.47
CA LEU A 85 5.58 -5.15 -7.98
C LEU A 85 5.61 -5.38 -6.47
N ALA A 86 5.08 -4.44 -5.72
CA ALA A 86 4.90 -4.55 -4.28
C ALA A 86 3.45 -4.86 -3.94
N ASP A 87 3.22 -5.95 -3.20
CA ASP A 87 1.98 -6.18 -2.46
C ASP A 87 2.12 -5.50 -1.08
N ILE A 88 1.12 -4.73 -0.68
CA ILE A 88 1.20 -3.82 0.48
C ILE A 88 -0.04 -3.98 1.35
N THR A 89 0.15 -4.16 2.64
CA THR A 89 -0.92 -4.10 3.65
C THR A 89 -0.76 -2.85 4.50
N LEU A 90 -1.78 -1.99 4.55
CA LEU A 90 -1.78 -0.80 5.38
C LEU A 90 -2.27 -1.11 6.81
N HIS A 91 -1.45 -0.82 7.81
CA HIS A 91 -1.84 -0.80 9.22
C HIS A 91 -2.34 0.60 9.63
N THR A 92 -1.88 1.64 8.96
CA THR A 92 -2.35 3.02 9.10
C THR A 92 -2.71 3.60 7.74
N GLY A 93 -3.57 4.62 7.68
CA GLY A 93 -4.00 5.27 6.43
C GLY A 93 -3.66 6.76 6.40
N ARG A 94 -2.37 7.13 6.31
CA ARG A 94 -1.94 8.53 6.26
C ARG A 94 -1.94 9.06 4.82
N THR A 95 -2.13 10.36 4.66
CA THR A 95 -2.05 11.03 3.35
C THR A 95 -0.74 10.65 2.65
N HIS A 96 -0.81 10.20 1.40
CA HIS A 96 0.33 9.78 0.57
C HIS A 96 1.25 8.74 1.23
N GLN A 97 0.78 7.98 2.21
CA GLN A 97 1.61 7.10 3.02
C GLN A 97 2.51 6.18 2.19
N ILE A 98 1.93 5.34 1.33
CA ILE A 98 2.67 4.40 0.47
C ILE A 98 3.69 5.16 -0.38
N ARG A 99 3.25 6.24 -1.03
CA ARG A 99 4.09 7.05 -1.93
C ARG A 99 5.35 7.58 -1.23
N VAL A 100 5.18 8.13 -0.02
CA VAL A 100 6.29 8.73 0.75
C VAL A 100 7.20 7.66 1.33
N GLN A 101 6.66 6.58 1.88
CA GLN A 101 7.46 5.56 2.54
C GLN A 101 8.38 4.81 1.56
N PHE A 102 7.90 4.53 0.34
CA PHE A 102 8.76 3.96 -0.71
C PHE A 102 9.73 4.99 -1.28
N ALA A 103 9.29 6.22 -1.56
CA ALA A 103 10.16 7.25 -2.12
C ALA A 103 11.30 7.66 -1.18
N SER A 104 11.07 7.67 0.14
CA SER A 104 12.12 7.98 1.13
C SER A 104 13.22 6.92 1.17
N ARG A 105 12.96 5.74 0.65
CA ARG A 105 13.91 4.63 0.48
C ARG A 105 14.49 4.52 -0.93
N ARG A 106 14.32 5.57 -1.76
CA ARG A 106 14.78 5.65 -3.16
C ARG A 106 14.03 4.74 -4.15
N HIS A 107 12.87 4.22 -3.75
CA HIS A 107 12.00 3.39 -4.58
C HIS A 107 10.65 4.09 -4.86
N PRO A 108 10.62 5.28 -5.53
CA PRO A 108 9.36 5.96 -5.80
C PRO A 108 8.46 5.11 -6.67
N LEU A 109 7.15 5.26 -6.49
CA LEU A 109 6.17 4.59 -7.35
C LEU A 109 6.29 5.09 -8.78
N TRP A 110 6.11 4.21 -9.75
CA TRP A 110 6.05 4.61 -11.15
C TRP A 110 4.96 5.66 -11.36
N GLY A 111 5.24 6.65 -12.21
CA GLY A 111 4.36 7.79 -12.48
C GLY A 111 4.28 8.84 -11.37
N ASP A 112 4.90 8.60 -10.21
CA ASP A 112 4.84 9.53 -9.08
C ASP A 112 5.91 10.63 -9.16
N GLY A 113 5.78 11.54 -10.12
CA GLY A 113 6.70 12.66 -10.27
C GLY A 113 6.79 13.57 -9.04
N LYS A 114 5.73 13.64 -8.22
CA LYS A 114 5.72 14.42 -6.97
C LYS A 114 6.74 13.91 -5.95
N TYR A 115 6.97 12.61 -5.93
CA TYR A 115 7.90 11.95 -5.01
C TYR A 115 9.13 11.36 -5.71
N GLY A 116 9.46 11.86 -6.90
CA GLY A 116 10.76 11.63 -7.53
C GLY A 116 10.82 10.50 -8.55
N SER A 117 9.67 9.98 -9.01
CA SER A 117 9.67 9.05 -10.13
C SER A 117 10.20 9.71 -11.39
N ARG A 118 11.07 9.00 -12.11
CA ARG A 118 11.54 9.39 -13.46
C ARG A 118 10.63 8.85 -14.57
N VAL A 119 9.80 7.85 -14.26
CA VAL A 119 8.80 7.30 -15.17
C VAL A 119 7.64 8.27 -15.23
N LYS A 120 7.25 8.66 -16.45
CA LYS A 120 6.09 9.52 -16.69
C LYS A 120 4.83 8.67 -16.82
N GLY A 121 3.69 9.26 -16.51
CA GLY A 121 2.38 8.62 -16.60
C GLY A 121 1.61 8.68 -15.29
N ASP A 122 0.57 7.88 -15.20
CA ASP A 122 -0.24 7.77 -14.00
C ASP A 122 0.51 7.02 -12.89
N ILE A 123 0.17 7.36 -11.64
CA ILE A 123 0.79 6.70 -10.48
C ILE A 123 0.34 5.24 -10.45
N ALA A 124 1.29 4.32 -10.56
CA ALA A 124 1.04 2.89 -10.52
C ALA A 124 0.75 2.42 -9.07
N LEU A 125 -0.41 2.80 -8.55
CA LEU A 125 -0.92 2.44 -7.24
C LEU A 125 -2.39 2.02 -7.33
N GLN A 126 -2.69 0.80 -6.89
CA GLN A 126 -4.04 0.25 -6.89
C GLN A 126 -4.45 -0.18 -5.48
N SER A 127 -5.67 0.18 -5.06
CA SER A 127 -6.34 -0.49 -3.95
C SER A 127 -6.81 -1.86 -4.46
N ALA A 128 -6.07 -2.91 -4.10
CA ALA A 128 -6.24 -4.24 -4.66
C ALA A 128 -7.32 -5.05 -3.93
N ARG A 129 -7.44 -4.86 -2.61
CA ARG A 129 -8.42 -5.57 -1.80
C ARG A 129 -8.85 -4.73 -0.61
N LEU A 130 -10.14 -4.80 -0.30
CA LEU A 130 -10.73 -4.21 0.89
C LEU A 130 -11.62 -5.24 1.59
N ARG A 131 -11.32 -5.53 2.86
CA ARG A 131 -12.13 -6.39 3.73
C ARG A 131 -12.61 -5.60 4.94
N PHE A 132 -13.88 -5.77 5.29
CA PHE A 132 -14.46 -5.16 6.48
C PHE A 132 -15.80 -5.83 6.83
N ILE A 133 -16.28 -5.55 8.05
CA ILE A 133 -17.65 -5.88 8.45
C ILE A 133 -18.55 -4.71 8.10
N HIS A 134 -19.62 -4.94 7.37
CA HIS A 134 -20.59 -3.91 7.01
C HIS A 134 -21.28 -3.36 8.27
N PRO A 135 -21.18 -2.08 8.59
CA PRO A 135 -21.60 -1.55 9.89
C PRO A 135 -23.13 -1.65 10.14
N GLY A 136 -23.93 -1.67 9.08
CA GLY A 136 -25.39 -1.77 9.21
C GLY A 136 -25.95 -3.19 9.17
N THR A 137 -25.24 -4.16 8.57
CA THR A 137 -25.75 -5.53 8.38
C THR A 137 -24.93 -6.58 9.12
N GLY A 138 -23.74 -6.24 9.63
CA GLY A 138 -22.82 -7.20 10.26
C GLY A 138 -22.21 -8.22 9.30
N LYS A 139 -22.45 -8.11 7.99
CA LYS A 139 -21.92 -9.07 7.00
C LYS A 139 -20.45 -8.77 6.69
N ALA A 140 -19.65 -9.83 6.54
CA ALA A 140 -18.30 -9.73 6.03
C ALA A 140 -18.32 -9.32 4.55
N MET A 141 -17.56 -8.27 4.23
CA MET A 141 -17.39 -7.74 2.86
C MET A 141 -15.95 -7.97 2.42
N ASP A 142 -15.76 -8.49 1.21
CA ASP A 142 -14.44 -8.73 0.60
C ASP A 142 -14.49 -8.32 -0.88
N PHE A 143 -13.86 -7.19 -1.19
CA PHE A 143 -13.76 -6.65 -2.55
C PHE A 143 -12.33 -6.83 -3.04
N ARG A 144 -12.16 -7.38 -4.25
CA ARG A 144 -10.86 -7.59 -4.90
C ARG A 144 -10.88 -7.03 -6.31
N LEU A 145 -9.74 -6.50 -6.73
CA LEU A 145 -9.51 -6.06 -8.11
C LEU A 145 -8.34 -6.85 -8.70
N PRO A 146 -8.42 -7.26 -9.97
CA PRO A 146 -7.28 -7.83 -10.67
C PRO A 146 -6.17 -6.79 -10.85
N VAL A 147 -4.95 -7.24 -11.14
CA VAL A 147 -3.87 -6.34 -11.55
C VAL A 147 -4.29 -5.58 -12.81
N PRO A 148 -4.07 -4.25 -12.89
CA PRO A 148 -4.42 -3.49 -14.08
C PRO A 148 -3.74 -4.04 -15.34
N GLY A 149 -4.51 -4.30 -16.41
CA GLY A 149 -3.98 -4.80 -17.68
C GLY A 149 -3.03 -3.83 -18.39
N THR A 150 -2.98 -2.58 -17.95
CA THR A 150 -2.03 -1.57 -18.42
C THR A 150 -0.65 -1.67 -17.77
N TRP A 151 -0.50 -2.49 -16.72
CA TRP A 151 0.79 -2.72 -16.09
C TRP A 151 1.60 -3.75 -16.87
N PRO A 152 2.96 -3.73 -16.77
CA PRO A 152 3.80 -4.67 -17.50
C PRO A 152 3.49 -6.14 -17.18
N ALA A 153 3.57 -7.02 -18.16
CA ALA A 153 3.22 -8.43 -18.04
C ALA A 153 4.01 -9.17 -16.94
N TRP A 154 5.25 -8.79 -16.67
CA TRP A 154 6.04 -9.38 -15.58
C TRP A 154 5.47 -9.02 -14.18
N GLY A 155 4.71 -7.93 -14.04
CA GLY A 155 4.00 -7.55 -12.83
C GLY A 155 2.63 -8.22 -12.71
N ILE A 156 2.16 -8.85 -13.78
CA ILE A 156 0.88 -9.56 -13.77
C ILE A 156 1.16 -11.01 -13.39
N ARG A 157 1.06 -11.35 -12.10
CA ARG A 157 0.94 -12.76 -11.73
C ARG A 157 -0.33 -13.30 -12.36
N GLN A 158 -0.22 -14.39 -13.12
CA GLN A 158 -1.35 -15.28 -13.30
C GLN A 158 -1.69 -15.80 -11.90
N GLU A 159 -2.78 -15.33 -11.33
CA GLU A 159 -3.44 -16.03 -10.23
C GLU A 159 -3.87 -17.38 -10.84
N ASN A 160 -3.02 -18.39 -10.69
CA ASN A 160 -3.41 -19.74 -10.95
C ASN A 160 -4.56 -20.01 -9.98
N ASP A 161 -5.73 -20.09 -10.55
CA ASP A 161 -6.98 -20.53 -9.94
C ASP A 161 -6.82 -22.00 -9.58
N ASN A 162 -6.05 -22.30 -8.54
CA ASN A 162 -6.09 -23.58 -7.87
C ASN A 162 -7.20 -23.54 -6.80
N GLY A 163 -8.40 -23.25 -7.26
CA GLY A 163 -9.62 -23.69 -6.62
C GLY A 163 -9.69 -25.20 -6.74
N THR A 164 -9.00 -25.90 -5.87
CA THR A 164 -9.23 -27.35 -5.71
C THR A 164 -10.62 -27.53 -5.15
N ALA A 165 -11.55 -27.85 -6.04
CA ALA A 165 -12.75 -28.56 -5.65
C ALA A 165 -12.36 -29.99 -5.29
N VAL A 166 -12.64 -30.41 -4.07
CA VAL A 166 -13.12 -31.75 -3.70
C VAL A 166 -13.97 -31.60 -2.46
#